data_7905b8a358c60c074d8ac982bbb540ad
#
_entry.id   7905b8a358c60c074d8ac982bbb540ad
#
_cell.length_a   1.000
_cell.length_b   1.000
_cell.length_c   1.000
_cell.angle_alpha   90.00
_cell.angle_beta   90.00
_cell.angle_gamma   90.00
#
_symmetry.space_group_name_H-M   'P 1'
#
loop_
_entity.id
_entity.type
_entity.pdbx_description
1 polymer ?
#
loop_
_entity_poly.entity_id
_entity_poly.type
_entity_poly.pdbx_seq_one_letter_code
_entity_poly.pdbx_strand_id
1 'polypeptide(L)'
;MAEQLIVGAGLSGLVAAITLARKGYSVRLLEKYKTVGAQPERWPMADVTPFIPEAMSAYLGIEVGEPQIKSCKQLNGYFWGHQFSAPIGRSNLCIVERGPRKTGLDGYLLEIAEAEGVKVEFEQAVLGQGAIAKLPADTIIATGLYADVFDALNIPYVMGWCYGAKGHGDREAEAAIYFGDYTNDYAYWANINGIESVLFFTRNPIKQEDLEAFTRQLADTEGIKVTDWLHGYGPTPTAKFSNPRLFASDKILAGTIAGMMEPFALFGVHGAMVSGKIAAMAVEDRNAAWREFNRQLTTWKRMLLNRKVYNRMTPVMRRTAVVGLNNVLSRTGDLGARMLSGAFHAVPGYMHQRS
;
A
#
# COMPACT_ATOMS: atom_id res chain seq x y z
N MET A 1 20.37 8.69 25.65
CA MET A 1 19.46 7.59 25.30
C MET A 1 20.15 6.76 24.21
N ALA A 2 19.87 5.45 24.13
CA ALA A 2 20.42 4.62 23.05
C ALA A 2 19.85 5.09 21.70
N GLU A 3 20.67 5.03 20.66
CA GLU A 3 20.27 5.35 19.30
C GLU A 3 19.36 4.24 18.77
N GLN A 4 18.18 4.60 18.24
CA GLN A 4 17.26 3.66 17.60
C GLN A 4 17.52 3.62 16.10
N LEU A 5 17.83 2.42 15.60
CA LEU A 5 18.09 2.20 14.18
C LEU A 5 16.83 1.72 13.47
N ILE A 6 16.56 2.33 12.30
CA ILE A 6 15.47 1.95 11.39
C ILE A 6 16.04 1.71 9.99
N VAL A 7 15.59 0.68 9.30
CA VAL A 7 16.01 0.35 7.93
C VAL A 7 14.83 0.47 6.97
N GLY A 8 14.92 1.41 6.04
CA GLY A 8 13.92 1.75 5.02
C GLY A 8 13.14 3.02 5.34
N ALA A 9 13.31 4.07 4.53
CA ALA A 9 12.61 5.35 4.63
C ALA A 9 11.32 5.41 3.78
N GLY A 10 10.59 4.31 3.71
CA GLY A 10 9.21 4.31 3.22
C GLY A 10 8.23 4.79 4.31
N LEU A 11 6.92 4.83 4.01
CA LEU A 11 5.89 5.34 4.93
C LEU A 11 5.99 4.73 6.34
N SER A 12 6.23 3.43 6.46
CA SER A 12 6.32 2.77 7.77
C SER A 12 7.56 3.17 8.57
N GLY A 13 8.72 3.29 7.91
CA GLY A 13 9.95 3.71 8.55
C GLY A 13 9.91 5.18 8.99
N LEU A 14 9.38 6.06 8.13
CA LEU A 14 9.22 7.48 8.44
C LEU A 14 8.25 7.71 9.61
N VAL A 15 7.09 7.03 9.62
CA VAL A 15 6.14 7.12 10.75
C VAL A 15 6.76 6.58 12.04
N ALA A 16 7.50 5.47 11.98
CA ALA A 16 8.20 4.96 13.16
C ALA A 16 9.25 5.95 13.67
N ALA A 17 10.03 6.54 12.76
CA ALA A 17 11.07 7.51 13.09
C ALA A 17 10.50 8.77 13.76
N ILE A 18 9.46 9.37 13.16
CA ILE A 18 8.76 10.53 13.72
C ILE A 18 8.20 10.21 15.10
N THR A 19 7.55 9.05 15.25
CA THR A 19 6.95 8.64 16.52
C THR A 19 7.99 8.50 17.62
N LEU A 20 9.16 7.94 17.35
CA LEU A 20 10.25 7.77 18.31
C LEU A 20 10.96 9.09 18.60
N ALA A 21 11.23 9.91 17.59
CA ALA A 21 11.87 11.21 17.77
C ALA A 21 11.03 12.12 18.68
N ARG A 22 9.71 12.17 18.50
CA ARG A 22 8.78 12.91 19.37
C ARG A 22 8.75 12.41 20.82
N LYS A 23 9.18 11.19 21.05
CA LYS A 23 9.35 10.62 22.40
C LYS A 23 10.76 10.83 22.96
N GLY A 24 11.61 11.56 22.24
CA GLY A 24 12.94 11.94 22.67
C GLY A 24 14.04 10.90 22.36
N TYR A 25 13.76 9.89 21.52
CA TYR A 25 14.81 8.98 21.07
C TYR A 25 15.72 9.66 20.04
N SER A 26 17.02 9.34 20.07
CA SER A 26 17.91 9.57 18.95
C SER A 26 17.60 8.55 17.88
N VAL A 27 17.21 8.97 16.68
CA VAL A 27 16.78 8.06 15.60
C VAL A 27 17.71 8.20 14.40
N ARG A 28 18.20 7.04 13.93
CA ARG A 28 18.95 6.90 12.70
C ARG A 28 18.16 6.04 11.72
N LEU A 29 17.89 6.58 10.52
CA LEU A 29 17.09 5.96 9.49
C LEU A 29 17.93 5.74 8.23
N LEU A 30 18.11 4.48 7.83
CA LEU A 30 18.87 4.10 6.64
C LEU A 30 17.94 3.91 5.44
N GLU A 31 18.27 4.52 4.32
CA GLU A 31 17.53 4.35 3.06
C GLU A 31 18.48 3.88 1.95
N LYS A 32 18.04 2.86 1.21
CA LYS A 32 18.81 2.27 0.11
C LYS A 32 19.01 3.22 -1.06
N TYR A 33 18.01 4.02 -1.38
CA TYR A 33 18.03 4.94 -2.50
C TYR A 33 18.53 6.33 -2.08
N LYS A 34 18.76 7.18 -3.07
CA LYS A 34 19.14 8.60 -2.86
C LYS A 34 18.00 9.52 -2.44
N THR A 35 16.78 8.99 -2.36
CA THR A 35 15.56 9.72 -1.96
C THR A 35 14.51 8.75 -1.41
N VAL A 36 13.47 9.28 -0.77
CA VAL A 36 12.32 8.50 -0.27
C VAL A 36 11.36 8.07 -1.38
N GLY A 37 10.47 7.12 -1.08
CA GLY A 37 9.42 6.67 -1.99
C GLY A 37 9.77 5.42 -2.80
N ALA A 38 10.81 4.67 -2.43
CA ALA A 38 11.29 3.46 -3.10
C ALA A 38 11.99 3.72 -4.45
N GLN A 39 11.72 2.94 -5.49
CA GLN A 39 12.48 3.02 -6.76
C GLN A 39 12.28 4.37 -7.47
N PRO A 40 13.32 5.17 -7.67
CA PRO A 40 13.20 6.54 -8.23
C PRO A 40 12.51 6.61 -9.60
N GLU A 41 12.67 5.58 -10.43
CA GLU A 41 12.10 5.54 -11.79
C GLU A 41 10.56 5.50 -11.76
N ARG A 42 9.97 5.04 -10.65
CA ARG A 42 8.52 4.89 -10.50
C ARG A 42 7.83 6.15 -9.99
N TRP A 43 8.57 7.05 -9.36
CA TRP A 43 7.97 8.22 -8.70
C TRP A 43 8.02 9.49 -9.56
N PRO A 44 7.09 10.43 -9.36
CA PRO A 44 5.91 10.36 -8.51
C PRO A 44 4.83 9.44 -9.06
N MET A 45 3.95 8.93 -8.18
CA MET A 45 2.83 8.05 -8.56
C MET A 45 1.55 8.43 -7.81
N ALA A 46 0.41 8.18 -8.45
CA ALA A 46 -0.93 8.26 -7.86
C ALA A 46 -1.40 6.85 -7.46
N ASP A 47 -1.54 6.61 -6.17
CA ASP A 47 -2.03 5.34 -5.62
C ASP A 47 -3.46 5.48 -5.12
N VAL A 48 -4.34 4.58 -5.55
CA VAL A 48 -5.71 4.48 -5.02
C VAL A 48 -5.70 3.64 -3.76
N THR A 49 -6.32 4.12 -2.69
CA THR A 49 -6.37 3.40 -1.41
C THR A 49 -7.61 3.78 -0.59
N PRO A 50 -8.21 2.84 0.16
CA PRO A 50 -9.15 3.19 1.23
C PRO A 50 -8.41 3.95 2.33
N PHE A 51 -8.88 5.14 2.68
CA PHE A 51 -8.23 5.99 3.67
C PHE A 51 -9.22 6.96 4.31
N ILE A 52 -9.06 7.23 5.62
CA ILE A 52 -9.77 8.29 6.34
C ILE A 52 -8.70 9.20 6.96
N PRO A 53 -8.42 10.35 6.33
CA PRO A 53 -7.32 11.24 6.76
C PRO A 53 -7.43 11.66 8.23
N GLU A 54 -8.61 12.07 8.68
CA GLU A 54 -8.85 12.55 10.05
C GLU A 54 -8.58 11.45 11.09
N ALA A 55 -9.08 10.23 10.83
CA ALA A 55 -8.88 9.09 11.72
C ALA A 55 -7.40 8.65 11.76
N MET A 56 -6.71 8.73 10.62
CA MET A 56 -5.29 8.41 10.56
C MET A 56 -4.46 9.47 11.28
N SER A 57 -4.76 10.74 11.07
CA SER A 57 -4.08 11.86 11.75
C SER A 57 -4.22 11.73 13.27
N ALA A 58 -5.44 11.48 13.76
CA ALA A 58 -5.70 11.26 15.18
C ALA A 58 -4.95 10.03 15.73
N TYR A 59 -4.94 8.93 14.96
CA TYR A 59 -4.24 7.71 15.38
C TYR A 59 -2.72 7.91 15.42
N LEU A 60 -2.12 8.53 14.42
CA LEU A 60 -0.67 8.70 14.33
C LEU A 60 -0.15 9.84 15.21
N GLY A 61 -0.94 10.88 15.44
CA GLY A 61 -0.47 12.16 15.93
C GLY A 61 0.34 12.94 14.87
N ILE A 62 0.19 12.59 13.60
CA ILE A 62 0.79 13.24 12.43
C ILE A 62 -0.37 13.68 11.55
N GLU A 63 -0.45 14.95 11.21
CA GLU A 63 -1.47 15.43 10.30
C GLU A 63 -1.20 14.87 8.90
N VAL A 64 -2.22 14.24 8.29
CA VAL A 64 -2.16 13.69 6.94
C VAL A 64 -3.45 14.03 6.19
N GLY A 65 -3.33 14.56 4.98
CA GLY A 65 -4.47 15.00 4.20
C GLY A 65 -4.02 15.66 2.90
N GLU A 66 -4.75 16.66 2.46
CA GLU A 66 -4.37 17.43 1.27
C GLU A 66 -3.10 18.26 1.52
N PRO A 67 -2.26 18.41 0.51
CA PRO A 67 -2.41 17.95 -0.88
C PRO A 67 -1.97 16.51 -1.14
N GLN A 68 -1.39 15.81 -0.15
CA GLN A 68 -0.80 14.47 -0.29
C GLN A 68 -1.84 13.39 -0.53
N ILE A 69 -3.01 13.55 0.06
CA ILE A 69 -4.12 12.60 0.03
C ILE A 69 -5.40 13.35 -0.26
N LYS A 70 -6.10 12.99 -1.33
CA LYS A 70 -7.37 13.60 -1.73
C LYS A 70 -8.47 12.56 -1.82
N SER A 71 -9.67 12.92 -1.37
CA SER A 71 -10.84 12.06 -1.58
C SER A 71 -11.06 11.85 -3.08
N CYS A 72 -11.25 10.60 -3.49
CA CYS A 72 -11.57 10.27 -4.88
C CYS A 72 -12.91 10.90 -5.25
N LYS A 73 -12.96 11.72 -6.29
CA LYS A 73 -14.18 12.40 -6.75
C LYS A 73 -15.01 11.53 -7.68
N GLN A 74 -14.34 10.71 -8.47
CA GLN A 74 -14.97 9.81 -9.43
C GLN A 74 -14.19 8.52 -9.54
N LEU A 75 -14.90 7.39 -9.51
CA LEU A 75 -14.35 6.06 -9.80
C LEU A 75 -15.17 5.39 -10.90
N ASN A 76 -14.57 5.15 -12.04
CA ASN A 76 -15.14 4.33 -13.10
C ASN A 76 -14.69 2.88 -12.92
N GLY A 77 -15.59 1.93 -13.11
CA GLY A 77 -15.28 0.51 -13.12
C GLY A 77 -15.51 -0.08 -14.50
N TYR A 78 -14.55 -0.84 -15.01
CA TYR A 78 -14.64 -1.53 -16.31
C TYR A 78 -14.40 -3.02 -16.12
N PHE A 79 -15.49 -3.80 -16.10
CA PHE A 79 -15.45 -5.22 -15.74
C PHE A 79 -15.95 -6.07 -16.88
N TRP A 80 -15.04 -6.68 -17.64
CA TRP A 80 -15.33 -7.51 -18.83
C TRP A 80 -16.32 -6.84 -19.79
N GLY A 81 -16.04 -5.60 -20.17
CA GLY A 81 -16.86 -4.81 -21.08
C GLY A 81 -18.11 -4.14 -20.47
N HIS A 82 -18.38 -4.35 -19.19
CA HIS A 82 -19.42 -3.62 -18.48
C HIS A 82 -18.81 -2.39 -17.77
N GLN A 83 -19.43 -1.24 -17.98
CA GLN A 83 -19.04 -0.01 -17.28
C GLN A 83 -19.92 0.21 -16.05
N PHE A 84 -19.29 0.62 -14.96
CA PHE A 84 -19.94 0.96 -13.71
C PHE A 84 -19.39 2.29 -13.21
N SER A 85 -20.27 3.16 -12.73
CA SER A 85 -19.87 4.33 -11.96
C SER A 85 -20.19 4.07 -10.49
N ALA A 86 -19.16 4.06 -9.66
CA ALA A 86 -19.36 3.80 -8.25
C ALA A 86 -19.83 5.06 -7.52
N PRO A 87 -20.84 4.99 -6.63
CA PRO A 87 -21.22 6.09 -5.77
C PRO A 87 -20.12 6.30 -4.70
N ILE A 88 -19.15 7.20 -4.97
CA ILE A 88 -17.93 7.32 -4.19
C ILE A 88 -18.09 8.13 -2.91
N GLY A 89 -19.04 9.04 -2.83
CA GLY A 89 -19.16 10.02 -1.75
C GLY A 89 -19.20 9.49 -0.31
N ARG A 90 -19.23 8.16 -0.12
CA ARG A 90 -19.17 7.47 1.17
C ARG A 90 -18.23 6.26 1.19
N SER A 91 -17.40 6.09 0.17
CA SER A 91 -16.53 4.91 0.05
C SER A 91 -15.23 5.02 0.83
N ASN A 92 -14.90 6.21 1.36
CA ASN A 92 -13.59 6.52 1.96
C ASN A 92 -12.41 6.13 1.04
N LEU A 93 -12.62 6.16 -0.28
CA LEU A 93 -11.58 5.93 -1.25
C LEU A 93 -10.84 7.24 -1.50
N CYS A 94 -9.53 7.19 -1.38
CA CYS A 94 -8.66 8.33 -1.61
C CYS A 94 -7.65 8.00 -2.70
N ILE A 95 -7.10 9.05 -3.28
CA ILE A 95 -5.91 8.98 -4.13
C ILE A 95 -4.78 9.63 -3.36
N VAL A 96 -3.64 8.96 -3.31
CA VAL A 96 -2.44 9.36 -2.57
C VAL A 96 -1.33 9.62 -3.55
N GLU A 97 -0.73 10.79 -3.51
CA GLU A 97 0.52 11.02 -4.22
C GLU A 97 1.67 10.38 -3.44
N ARG A 98 2.42 9.51 -4.10
CA ARG A 98 3.60 8.85 -3.57
C ARG A 98 4.85 9.44 -4.23
N GLY A 99 5.95 9.44 -3.49
CA GLY A 99 7.25 9.89 -3.96
C GLY A 99 7.82 11.09 -3.22
N PRO A 100 9.00 11.61 -3.70
CA PRO A 100 9.79 12.57 -2.94
C PRO A 100 9.33 14.03 -3.06
N ARG A 101 8.28 14.32 -3.84
CA ARG A 101 7.76 15.68 -3.97
C ARG A 101 7.16 16.16 -2.65
N LYS A 102 7.13 17.48 -2.41
CA LYS A 102 6.46 18.10 -1.24
C LYS A 102 4.96 17.79 -1.18
N THR A 103 4.33 17.63 -2.33
CA THR A 103 2.95 17.18 -2.47
C THR A 103 2.78 15.67 -2.31
N GLY A 104 3.88 14.90 -2.34
CA GLY A 104 3.88 13.47 -2.11
C GLY A 104 3.95 13.11 -0.64
N LEU A 105 3.24 12.08 -0.24
CA LEU A 105 3.17 11.64 1.16
C LEU A 105 4.55 11.23 1.73
N ASP A 106 5.40 10.61 0.91
CA ASP A 106 6.75 10.21 1.33
C ASP A 106 7.63 11.44 1.60
N GLY A 107 7.62 12.43 0.70
CA GLY A 107 8.38 13.69 0.85
C GLY A 107 7.90 14.49 2.05
N TYR A 108 6.59 14.58 2.23
CA TYR A 108 5.98 15.26 3.38
C TYR A 108 6.39 14.63 4.72
N LEU A 109 6.33 13.31 4.83
CA LEU A 109 6.76 12.61 6.05
C LEU A 109 8.27 12.73 6.29
N LEU A 110 9.08 12.81 5.23
CA LEU A 110 10.51 13.06 5.35
C LEU A 110 10.77 14.45 5.96
N GLU A 111 10.12 15.49 5.46
CA GLU A 111 10.25 16.85 6.01
C GLU A 111 9.91 16.90 7.50
N ILE A 112 8.86 16.19 7.93
CA ILE A 112 8.52 16.08 9.36
C ILE A 112 9.60 15.32 10.13
N ALA A 113 10.09 14.20 9.60
CA ALA A 113 11.12 13.41 10.29
C ALA A 113 12.41 14.20 10.50
N GLU A 114 12.84 14.94 9.48
CA GLU A 114 14.03 15.83 9.57
C GLU A 114 13.81 16.97 10.56
N ALA A 115 12.62 17.59 10.57
CA ALA A 115 12.26 18.64 11.54
C ALA A 115 12.24 18.14 12.99
N GLU A 116 11.91 16.86 13.22
CA GLU A 116 11.96 16.18 14.53
C GLU A 116 13.39 15.69 14.89
N GLY A 117 14.39 15.99 14.05
CA GLY A 117 15.79 15.65 14.31
C GLY A 117 16.19 14.21 13.95
N VAL A 118 15.41 13.50 13.14
CA VAL A 118 15.77 12.18 12.62
C VAL A 118 16.95 12.30 11.69
N LYS A 119 18.01 11.50 11.90
CA LYS A 119 19.15 11.42 11.00
C LYS A 119 18.85 10.43 9.88
N VAL A 120 18.52 10.93 8.68
CA VAL A 120 18.29 10.10 7.51
C VAL A 120 19.57 9.95 6.71
N GLU A 121 19.97 8.70 6.44
CA GLU A 121 21.15 8.36 5.66
C GLU A 121 20.72 7.63 4.38
N PHE A 122 20.88 8.30 3.26
CA PHE A 122 20.56 7.76 1.94
C PHE A 122 21.71 6.89 1.40
N GLU A 123 21.41 6.10 0.36
CA GLU A 123 22.36 5.19 -0.30
C GLU A 123 22.99 4.13 0.65
N GLN A 124 22.26 3.81 1.72
CA GLN A 124 22.63 2.82 2.73
C GLN A 124 21.78 1.55 2.59
N ALA A 125 22.21 0.65 1.69
CA ALA A 125 21.50 -0.60 1.44
C ALA A 125 21.81 -1.63 2.52
N VAL A 126 20.79 -2.14 3.20
CA VAL A 126 20.86 -3.27 4.13
C VAL A 126 20.05 -4.42 3.55
N LEU A 127 20.71 -5.31 2.83
CA LEU A 127 20.09 -6.41 2.11
C LEU A 127 20.78 -7.74 2.44
N GLY A 128 20.00 -8.82 2.40
CA GLY A 128 20.49 -10.18 2.63
C GLY A 128 20.72 -10.53 4.11
N GLN A 129 20.82 -11.84 4.34
CA GLN A 129 20.88 -12.42 5.69
C GLN A 129 22.07 -11.91 6.51
N GLY A 130 23.25 -11.83 5.90
CA GLY A 130 24.46 -11.42 6.62
C GLY A 130 24.44 -9.95 7.06
N ALA A 131 23.80 -9.05 6.29
CA ALA A 131 23.64 -7.66 6.67
C ALA A 131 22.62 -7.49 7.79
N ILE A 132 21.46 -8.15 7.66
CA ILE A 132 20.37 -8.07 8.66
C ILE A 132 20.79 -8.68 9.99
N ALA A 133 21.52 -9.79 9.99
CA ALA A 133 22.01 -10.43 11.21
C ALA A 133 23.00 -9.57 12.03
N LYS A 134 23.72 -8.64 11.36
CA LYS A 134 24.67 -7.73 12.01
C LYS A 134 24.02 -6.49 12.62
N LEU A 135 22.74 -6.22 12.31
CA LEU A 135 22.04 -5.08 12.91
C LEU A 135 21.84 -5.29 14.41
N PRO A 136 21.84 -4.22 15.20
CA PRO A 136 21.48 -4.28 16.61
C PRO A 136 20.13 -4.97 16.86
N ALA A 137 19.95 -5.58 18.02
CA ALA A 137 18.65 -6.04 18.48
C ALA A 137 17.66 -4.86 18.50
N ASP A 138 16.36 -5.15 18.34
CA ASP A 138 15.28 -4.18 18.28
C ASP A 138 15.38 -3.15 17.12
N THR A 139 16.28 -3.37 16.13
CA THR A 139 16.25 -2.58 14.90
C THR A 139 14.90 -2.76 14.20
N ILE A 140 14.28 -1.65 13.78
CA ILE A 140 13.05 -1.66 13.03
C ILE A 140 13.37 -1.91 11.54
N ILE A 141 12.82 -2.99 10.98
CA ILE A 141 12.94 -3.34 9.57
C ILE A 141 11.68 -2.89 8.83
N ALA A 142 11.81 -1.90 7.97
CA ALA A 142 10.73 -1.25 7.22
C ALA A 142 10.99 -1.26 5.70
N THR A 143 11.61 -2.31 5.19
CA THR A 143 12.17 -2.41 3.84
C THR A 143 11.13 -2.65 2.71
N GLY A 144 9.86 -2.76 3.04
CA GLY A 144 8.80 -2.92 2.02
C GLY A 144 8.86 -4.27 1.30
N LEU A 145 8.96 -4.25 -0.05
CA LEU A 145 8.82 -5.41 -0.94
C LEU A 145 10.17 -5.93 -1.46
N TYR A 146 11.16 -6.13 -0.59
CA TYR A 146 12.46 -6.69 -1.00
C TYR A 146 12.57 -8.17 -0.66
N ALA A 147 12.61 -9.04 -1.68
CA ALA A 147 12.66 -10.49 -1.54
C ALA A 147 13.82 -10.95 -0.65
N ASP A 148 15.01 -10.38 -0.84
CA ASP A 148 16.21 -10.70 -0.05
C ASP A 148 15.99 -10.54 1.46
N VAL A 149 15.15 -9.59 1.87
CA VAL A 149 14.84 -9.36 3.29
C VAL A 149 13.79 -10.36 3.79
N PHE A 150 12.80 -10.71 2.96
CA PHE A 150 11.86 -11.78 3.28
C PHE A 150 12.59 -13.13 3.47
N ASP A 151 13.50 -13.44 2.56
CA ASP A 151 14.31 -14.67 2.62
C ASP A 151 15.23 -14.67 3.85
N ALA A 152 15.92 -13.55 4.11
CA ALA A 152 16.81 -13.40 5.26
C ALA A 152 16.09 -13.59 6.61
N LEU A 153 14.81 -13.21 6.69
CA LEU A 153 13.98 -13.32 7.89
C LEU A 153 13.08 -14.57 7.88
N ASN A 154 13.24 -15.45 6.89
CA ASN A 154 12.40 -16.65 6.69
C ASN A 154 10.89 -16.34 6.70
N ILE A 155 10.50 -15.24 6.02
CA ILE A 155 9.10 -14.82 5.89
C ILE A 155 8.57 -15.33 4.56
N PRO A 156 7.56 -16.22 4.55
CA PRO A 156 6.99 -16.72 3.29
C PRO A 156 6.25 -15.62 2.55
N TYR A 157 6.34 -15.67 1.22
CA TYR A 157 5.67 -14.68 0.35
C TYR A 157 5.12 -15.35 -0.92
N VAL A 158 4.30 -14.59 -1.64
CA VAL A 158 3.88 -14.90 -3.02
C VAL A 158 4.44 -13.82 -3.93
N MET A 159 5.09 -14.21 -5.02
CA MET A 159 5.55 -13.24 -6.01
C MET A 159 4.35 -12.63 -6.73
N GLY A 160 4.36 -11.31 -6.86
CA GLY A 160 3.44 -10.54 -7.69
C GLY A 160 4.19 -9.77 -8.76
N TRP A 161 3.56 -9.56 -9.90
CA TRP A 161 4.08 -8.73 -10.99
C TRP A 161 3.21 -7.49 -11.13
N CYS A 162 3.86 -6.37 -11.42
CA CYS A 162 3.20 -5.11 -11.66
C CYS A 162 3.88 -4.38 -12.82
N TYR A 163 3.10 -3.92 -13.78
CA TYR A 163 3.55 -2.94 -14.73
C TYR A 163 2.98 -1.60 -14.34
N GLY A 164 3.79 -0.57 -14.41
CA GLY A 164 3.40 0.80 -14.09
C GLY A 164 3.72 1.75 -15.24
N ALA A 165 2.86 2.72 -15.45
CA ALA A 165 3.13 3.85 -16.31
C ALA A 165 2.76 5.14 -15.59
N LYS A 166 3.44 6.21 -15.93
CA LYS A 166 3.21 7.54 -15.36
C LYS A 166 3.12 8.60 -16.44
N GLY A 167 2.34 9.62 -16.19
CA GLY A 167 2.13 10.73 -17.09
C GLY A 167 1.72 12.00 -16.36
N HIS A 168 1.22 12.94 -17.13
CA HIS A 168 0.61 14.15 -16.61
C HIS A 168 -0.85 14.18 -17.05
N GLY A 169 -1.74 14.52 -16.12
CA GLY A 169 -3.18 14.60 -16.36
C GLY A 169 -3.80 15.76 -15.60
N ASP A 170 -4.96 16.19 -16.06
CA ASP A 170 -5.72 17.34 -15.54
C ASP A 170 -7.00 16.91 -14.77
N ARG A 171 -7.33 15.63 -14.78
CA ARG A 171 -8.49 15.08 -14.07
C ARG A 171 -8.19 14.84 -12.60
N GLU A 172 -8.33 15.87 -11.81
CA GLU A 172 -7.91 15.89 -10.41
C GLU A 172 -8.76 15.00 -9.51
N ALA A 173 -8.09 14.08 -8.81
CA ALA A 173 -8.67 13.13 -7.87
C ALA A 173 -9.71 12.17 -8.51
N GLU A 174 -9.45 11.74 -9.72
CA GLU A 174 -10.24 10.74 -10.42
C GLU A 174 -9.48 9.43 -10.58
N ALA A 175 -10.22 8.32 -10.68
CA ALA A 175 -9.65 7.00 -10.90
C ALA A 175 -10.56 6.09 -11.75
N ALA A 176 -9.97 5.07 -12.33
CA ALA A 176 -10.69 3.97 -12.95
C ALA A 176 -10.07 2.63 -12.57
N ILE A 177 -10.91 1.60 -12.35
CA ILE A 177 -10.49 0.24 -12.03
C ILE A 177 -10.94 -0.72 -13.12
N TYR A 178 -10.09 -1.67 -13.45
CA TYR A 178 -10.27 -2.59 -14.56
C TYR A 178 -10.15 -4.04 -14.11
N PHE A 179 -11.12 -4.86 -14.53
CA PHE A 179 -11.07 -6.31 -14.47
C PHE A 179 -11.38 -6.87 -15.85
N GLY A 180 -10.56 -7.80 -16.34
CA GLY A 180 -10.69 -8.38 -17.67
C GLY A 180 -9.95 -9.70 -17.78
N ASP A 181 -10.02 -10.33 -18.97
CA ASP A 181 -9.36 -11.61 -19.21
C ASP A 181 -7.83 -11.48 -19.37
N TYR A 182 -7.34 -10.25 -19.54
CA TYR A 182 -5.92 -9.93 -19.63
C TYR A 182 -5.17 -10.00 -18.28
N THR A 183 -5.87 -10.11 -17.16
CA THR A 183 -5.22 -10.29 -15.84
C THR A 183 -6.01 -11.20 -14.91
N ASN A 184 -5.29 -11.94 -14.07
CA ASN A 184 -5.87 -12.69 -12.95
C ASN A 184 -6.09 -11.82 -11.69
N ASP A 185 -5.79 -10.54 -11.78
CA ASP A 185 -5.90 -9.58 -10.70
C ASP A 185 -6.75 -8.38 -11.14
N TYR A 186 -6.19 -7.20 -11.19
CA TYR A 186 -6.84 -5.98 -11.65
C TYR A 186 -5.81 -4.99 -12.17
N ALA A 187 -6.29 -3.94 -12.82
CA ALA A 187 -5.52 -2.75 -13.14
C ALA A 187 -6.27 -1.51 -12.70
N TYR A 188 -5.58 -0.39 -12.55
CA TYR A 188 -6.22 0.89 -12.31
C TYR A 188 -5.45 2.04 -12.97
N TRP A 189 -6.16 3.13 -13.16
CA TRP A 189 -5.67 4.44 -13.49
C TRP A 189 -6.08 5.41 -12.38
N ALA A 190 -5.22 6.38 -12.05
CA ALA A 190 -5.54 7.44 -11.10
C ALA A 190 -4.78 8.73 -11.39
N ASN A 191 -5.35 9.86 -10.97
CA ASN A 191 -4.72 11.18 -11.08
C ASN A 191 -4.81 11.98 -9.77
N ILE A 192 -3.71 12.62 -9.40
CA ILE A 192 -3.62 13.56 -8.27
C ILE A 192 -2.47 14.55 -8.51
N ASN A 193 -2.70 15.84 -8.22
CA ASN A 193 -1.68 16.91 -8.30
C ASN A 193 -0.97 16.97 -9.65
N GLY A 194 -1.72 16.72 -10.74
CA GLY A 194 -1.19 16.66 -12.10
C GLY A 194 -0.40 15.38 -12.42
N ILE A 195 -0.31 14.41 -11.50
CA ILE A 195 0.33 13.13 -11.72
C ILE A 195 -0.71 12.10 -12.15
N GLU A 196 -0.48 11.52 -13.30
CA GLU A 196 -1.25 10.41 -13.82
C GLU A 196 -0.46 9.11 -13.66
N SER A 197 -1.11 8.07 -13.13
CA SER A 197 -0.50 6.75 -12.96
C SER A 197 -1.43 5.65 -13.42
N VAL A 198 -0.86 4.68 -14.09
CA VAL A 198 -1.52 3.43 -14.47
C VAL A 198 -0.76 2.28 -13.86
N LEU A 199 -1.45 1.37 -13.18
CA LEU A 199 -0.86 0.15 -12.66
C LEU A 199 -1.66 -1.06 -13.12
N PHE A 200 -0.94 -2.09 -13.53
CA PHE A 200 -1.46 -3.36 -13.98
C PHE A 200 -0.85 -4.47 -13.15
N PHE A 201 -1.67 -5.19 -12.39
CA PHE A 201 -1.24 -6.25 -11.48
C PHE A 201 -1.60 -7.63 -12.03
N THR A 202 -0.72 -8.59 -11.77
CA THR A 202 -0.97 -10.02 -12.04
C THR A 202 -0.11 -10.89 -11.12
N ARG A 203 -0.50 -12.16 -11.01
CA ARG A 203 0.25 -13.18 -10.25
C ARG A 203 1.19 -14.01 -11.10
N ASN A 204 1.10 -13.88 -12.40
CA ASN A 204 1.96 -14.55 -13.36
C ASN A 204 2.75 -13.49 -14.13
N PRO A 205 3.90 -13.83 -14.70
CA PRO A 205 4.58 -12.93 -15.64
C PRO A 205 3.59 -12.45 -16.72
N ILE A 206 3.62 -11.14 -16.96
CA ILE A 206 2.68 -10.50 -17.88
C ILE A 206 3.06 -10.87 -19.30
N LYS A 207 2.07 -11.28 -20.08
CA LYS A 207 2.26 -11.49 -21.51
C LYS A 207 2.05 -10.17 -22.26
N GLN A 208 2.80 -9.99 -23.31
CA GLN A 208 2.72 -8.78 -24.14
C GLN A 208 1.31 -8.56 -24.71
N GLU A 209 0.65 -9.62 -25.16
CA GLU A 209 -0.73 -9.59 -25.68
C GLU A 209 -1.77 -9.08 -24.66
N ASP A 210 -1.60 -9.48 -23.37
CA ASP A 210 -2.46 -9.06 -22.25
C ASP A 210 -2.26 -7.57 -21.96
N LEU A 211 -1.01 -7.11 -21.95
CA LEU A 211 -0.66 -5.71 -21.72
C LEU A 211 -1.21 -4.81 -22.84
N GLU A 212 -1.09 -5.24 -24.10
CA GLU A 212 -1.65 -4.53 -25.26
C GLU A 212 -3.17 -4.47 -25.23
N ALA A 213 -3.83 -5.56 -24.81
CA ALA A 213 -5.29 -5.59 -24.67
C ALA A 213 -5.76 -4.59 -23.60
N PHE A 214 -5.09 -4.54 -22.46
CA PHE A 214 -5.38 -3.54 -21.42
C PHE A 214 -5.08 -2.11 -21.91
N THR A 215 -3.94 -1.88 -22.58
CA THR A 215 -3.56 -0.56 -23.10
C THR A 215 -4.61 -0.01 -24.08
N ARG A 216 -5.12 -0.87 -24.99
CA ARG A 216 -6.22 -0.49 -25.89
C ARG A 216 -7.49 -0.13 -25.11
N GLN A 217 -7.89 -0.96 -24.15
CA GLN A 217 -9.08 -0.68 -23.34
C GLN A 217 -8.96 0.65 -22.59
N LEU A 218 -7.81 0.93 -22.01
CA LEU A 218 -7.54 2.18 -21.28
C LEU A 218 -7.66 3.39 -22.21
N ALA A 219 -7.11 3.30 -23.44
CA ALA A 219 -7.23 4.35 -24.45
C ALA A 219 -8.68 4.56 -24.91
N ASP A 220 -9.42 3.48 -25.12
CA ASP A 220 -10.81 3.53 -25.59
C ASP A 220 -11.78 4.08 -24.52
N THR A 221 -11.51 3.79 -23.23
CA THR A 221 -12.45 4.14 -22.15
C THR A 221 -12.12 5.46 -21.47
N GLU A 222 -10.84 5.76 -21.27
CA GLU A 222 -10.39 6.95 -20.52
C GLU A 222 -9.57 7.92 -21.38
N GLY A 223 -9.27 7.57 -22.64
CA GLY A 223 -8.47 8.40 -23.54
C GLY A 223 -6.98 8.42 -23.25
N ILE A 224 -6.51 7.55 -22.32
CA ILE A 224 -5.13 7.54 -21.83
C ILE A 224 -4.27 6.66 -22.71
N LYS A 225 -3.17 7.22 -23.21
CA LYS A 225 -2.20 6.52 -24.05
C LYS A 225 -0.93 6.25 -23.25
N VAL A 226 -0.61 4.98 -23.08
CA VAL A 226 0.63 4.53 -22.45
C VAL A 226 1.61 4.09 -23.53
N THR A 227 2.80 4.70 -23.55
CA THR A 227 3.89 4.35 -24.47
C THR A 227 4.97 3.51 -23.82
N ASP A 228 5.24 3.79 -22.54
CA ASP A 228 6.33 3.17 -21.80
C ASP A 228 5.82 2.52 -20.51
N TRP A 229 6.13 1.23 -20.35
CA TRP A 229 5.79 0.47 -19.18
C TRP A 229 7.02 0.18 -18.32
N LEU A 230 6.97 0.56 -17.06
CA LEU A 230 7.96 0.19 -16.06
C LEU A 230 7.59 -1.16 -15.45
N HIS A 231 8.49 -2.11 -15.57
CA HIS A 231 8.29 -3.46 -15.04
C HIS A 231 8.61 -3.52 -13.56
N GLY A 232 7.81 -4.26 -12.81
CA GLY A 232 8.06 -4.54 -11.42
C GLY A 232 7.56 -5.90 -11.01
N TYR A 233 8.27 -6.47 -10.07
CA TYR A 233 7.85 -7.65 -9.34
C TYR A 233 8.31 -7.54 -7.89
N GLY A 234 7.61 -8.21 -7.01
CA GLY A 234 7.99 -8.18 -5.60
C GLY A 234 7.21 -9.19 -4.76
N PRO A 235 7.75 -9.53 -3.59
CA PRO A 235 7.11 -10.41 -2.64
C PRO A 235 5.90 -9.75 -2.01
N THR A 236 4.76 -10.43 -2.02
CA THR A 236 3.57 -10.01 -1.28
C THR A 236 3.36 -10.92 -0.07
N PRO A 237 3.08 -10.40 1.12
CA PRO A 237 2.94 -11.20 2.34
C PRO A 237 1.57 -11.89 2.44
N THR A 238 1.14 -12.55 1.38
CA THR A 238 -0.18 -13.16 1.26
C THR A 238 -0.15 -14.69 1.15
N ALA A 239 1.01 -15.29 1.44
CA ALA A 239 1.20 -16.75 1.33
C ALA A 239 0.43 -17.51 2.41
N LYS A 240 0.55 -17.11 3.66
CA LYS A 240 0.01 -17.82 4.83
C LYS A 240 -0.73 -16.87 5.78
N PHE A 241 -1.67 -17.43 6.56
CA PHE A 241 -2.37 -16.71 7.64
C PHE A 241 -1.44 -16.24 8.76
N SER A 242 -0.24 -16.82 8.86
CA SER A 242 0.82 -16.45 9.81
C SER A 242 1.82 -15.42 9.24
N ASN A 243 1.58 -14.90 8.03
CA ASN A 243 2.49 -13.89 7.45
C ASN A 243 2.57 -12.61 8.29
N PRO A 244 1.44 -12.01 8.76
CA PRO A 244 1.54 -10.84 9.61
C PRO A 244 2.26 -11.16 10.92
N ARG A 245 3.33 -10.40 11.17
CA ARG A 245 4.16 -10.55 12.38
C ARG A 245 4.84 -9.23 12.73
N LEU A 246 4.84 -8.89 14.00
CA LEU A 246 5.51 -7.70 14.49
C LEU A 246 7.01 -7.97 14.74
N PHE A 247 7.38 -9.21 14.99
CA PHE A 247 8.75 -9.58 15.31
C PHE A 247 9.25 -10.71 14.41
N ALA A 248 10.52 -10.67 14.03
CA ALA A 248 11.24 -11.75 13.39
C ALA A 248 12.66 -11.79 13.97
N SER A 249 13.03 -12.94 14.57
CA SER A 249 14.25 -13.04 15.39
C SER A 249 14.24 -11.97 16.49
N ASP A 250 15.29 -11.17 16.58
CA ASP A 250 15.44 -10.03 17.51
C ASP A 250 15.08 -8.67 16.88
N LYS A 251 14.47 -8.65 15.70
CA LYS A 251 14.09 -7.43 14.97
C LYS A 251 12.60 -7.12 15.11
N ILE A 252 12.26 -5.83 15.01
CA ILE A 252 10.90 -5.33 14.94
C ILE A 252 10.56 -5.07 13.47
N LEU A 253 9.37 -5.48 13.01
CA LEU A 253 8.96 -5.32 11.62
C LEU A 253 7.89 -4.24 11.45
N ALA A 254 7.97 -3.49 10.34
CA ALA A 254 6.98 -2.49 9.97
C ALA A 254 6.67 -2.52 8.47
N GLY A 255 5.45 -2.17 8.09
CA GLY A 255 5.01 -2.11 6.71
C GLY A 255 4.76 -3.48 6.09
N THR A 256 5.02 -3.59 4.81
CA THR A 256 4.74 -4.81 4.03
C THR A 256 5.54 -6.01 4.51
N ILE A 257 6.78 -5.82 4.97
CA ILE A 257 7.59 -6.91 5.53
C ILE A 257 6.96 -7.47 6.81
N ALA A 258 6.24 -6.66 7.58
CA ALA A 258 5.45 -7.10 8.74
C ALA A 258 4.13 -7.80 8.33
N GLY A 259 3.82 -7.88 7.05
CA GLY A 259 2.55 -8.40 6.54
C GLY A 259 1.40 -7.39 6.55
N MET A 260 1.66 -6.12 6.83
CA MET A 260 0.65 -5.07 6.96
C MET A 260 0.29 -4.47 5.59
N MET A 261 -0.13 -5.33 4.68
CA MET A 261 -0.71 -5.02 3.38
C MET A 261 -2.07 -5.72 3.30
N GLU A 262 -3.09 -5.04 2.83
CA GLU A 262 -4.41 -5.65 2.62
C GLU A 262 -4.28 -6.79 1.59
N PRO A 263 -4.66 -8.04 1.91
CA PRO A 263 -4.26 -9.19 1.11
C PRO A 263 -5.13 -9.44 -0.13
N PHE A 264 -6.28 -8.79 -0.27
CA PHE A 264 -7.15 -8.98 -1.44
C PHE A 264 -6.78 -8.05 -2.59
N ALA A 265 -6.79 -6.75 -2.35
CA ALA A 265 -6.47 -5.72 -3.34
C ALA A 265 -5.04 -5.16 -3.23
N LEU A 266 -4.25 -5.66 -2.29
CA LEU A 266 -2.84 -5.30 -2.05
C LEU A 266 -2.62 -3.83 -1.66
N PHE A 267 -3.61 -3.18 -1.04
CA PHE A 267 -3.46 -1.82 -0.51
C PHE A 267 -2.44 -1.79 0.63
N GLY A 268 -1.38 -1.00 0.46
CA GLY A 268 -0.25 -0.96 1.40
C GLY A 268 -0.13 0.31 2.24
N VAL A 269 -0.68 1.45 1.79
CA VAL A 269 -0.46 2.77 2.40
C VAL A 269 -0.91 2.81 3.86
N HIS A 270 -2.18 2.49 4.12
CA HIS A 270 -2.75 2.48 5.46
C HIS A 270 -1.98 1.56 6.42
N GLY A 271 -1.78 0.30 6.01
CA GLY A 271 -1.06 -0.69 6.82
C GLY A 271 0.39 -0.30 7.10
N ALA A 272 1.06 0.34 6.15
CA ALA A 272 2.42 0.84 6.35
C ALA A 272 2.47 1.90 7.45
N MET A 273 1.58 2.89 7.41
CA MET A 273 1.56 3.98 8.41
C MET A 273 1.22 3.46 9.80
N VAL A 274 0.17 2.64 9.92
CA VAL A 274 -0.27 2.04 11.19
C VAL A 274 0.84 1.18 11.80
N SER A 275 1.46 0.31 11.01
CA SER A 275 2.52 -0.57 11.51
C SER A 275 3.80 0.17 11.87
N GLY A 276 4.08 1.31 11.23
CA GLY A 276 5.18 2.18 11.63
C GLY A 276 5.03 2.67 13.08
N LYS A 277 3.83 3.17 13.44
CA LYS A 277 3.53 3.55 14.82
C LYS A 277 3.62 2.36 15.78
N ILE A 278 3.07 1.21 15.41
CA ILE A 278 3.12 0.01 16.25
C ILE A 278 4.56 -0.47 16.47
N ALA A 279 5.41 -0.40 15.43
CA ALA A 279 6.82 -0.73 15.55
C ALA A 279 7.57 0.22 16.51
N ALA A 280 7.25 1.50 16.46
CA ALA A 280 7.77 2.47 17.44
C ALA A 280 7.30 2.16 18.87
N MET A 281 6.02 1.79 19.06
CA MET A 281 5.52 1.34 20.36
C MET A 281 6.27 0.09 20.88
N ALA A 282 6.68 -0.81 19.99
CA ALA A 282 7.37 -2.06 20.35
C ALA A 282 8.77 -1.83 20.94
N VAL A 283 9.39 -0.69 20.65
CA VAL A 283 10.68 -0.27 21.26
C VAL A 283 10.50 -0.01 22.76
N GLU A 284 9.34 0.48 23.18
CA GLU A 284 9.05 0.82 24.59
C GLU A 284 8.33 -0.31 25.33
N ASP A 285 7.27 -0.84 24.73
CA ASP A 285 6.43 -1.90 25.30
C ASP A 285 6.02 -2.91 24.23
N ARG A 286 6.78 -4.00 24.15
CA ARG A 286 6.52 -5.09 23.21
C ARG A 286 5.14 -5.73 23.37
N ASN A 287 4.62 -5.79 24.61
CA ASN A 287 3.31 -6.39 24.89
C ASN A 287 2.16 -5.49 24.46
N ALA A 288 2.25 -4.17 24.72
CA ALA A 288 1.26 -3.22 24.23
C ALA A 288 1.24 -3.17 22.71
N ALA A 289 2.41 -3.11 22.08
CA ALA A 289 2.55 -3.14 20.62
C ALA A 289 1.98 -4.44 20.01
N TRP A 290 2.22 -5.61 20.64
CA TRP A 290 1.68 -6.88 20.20
C TRP A 290 0.14 -6.94 20.27
N ARG A 291 -0.44 -6.41 21.37
CA ARG A 291 -1.91 -6.30 21.48
C ARG A 291 -2.48 -5.43 20.38
N GLU A 292 -1.87 -4.25 20.15
CA GLU A 292 -2.31 -3.35 19.10
C GLU A 292 -2.17 -3.98 17.71
N PHE A 293 -1.03 -4.61 17.41
CA PHE A 293 -0.82 -5.31 16.16
C PHE A 293 -1.89 -6.37 15.90
N ASN A 294 -2.21 -7.22 16.88
CA ASN A 294 -3.24 -8.24 16.75
C ASN A 294 -4.64 -7.64 16.54
N ARG A 295 -4.93 -6.50 17.18
CA ARG A 295 -6.19 -5.78 16.96
C ARG A 295 -6.35 -5.37 15.50
N GLN A 296 -5.27 -4.96 14.87
CA GLN A 296 -5.26 -4.58 13.45
C GLN A 296 -5.46 -5.77 12.50
N LEU A 297 -5.23 -7.00 12.93
CA LEU A 297 -5.32 -8.19 12.07
C LEU A 297 -6.71 -8.80 11.95
N THR A 298 -7.71 -8.29 12.66
CA THR A 298 -9.04 -8.94 12.72
C THR A 298 -9.69 -9.12 11.35
N THR A 299 -9.54 -8.15 10.46
CA THR A 299 -10.08 -8.20 9.09
C THR A 299 -9.11 -8.84 8.10
N TRP A 300 -7.82 -8.78 8.36
CA TRP A 300 -6.78 -9.26 7.45
C TRP A 300 -6.95 -10.76 7.11
N LYS A 301 -7.18 -11.59 8.11
CA LYS A 301 -7.34 -13.03 7.92
C LYS A 301 -8.55 -13.37 7.04
N ARG A 302 -9.66 -12.64 7.23
CA ARG A 302 -10.87 -12.80 6.40
C ARG A 302 -10.58 -12.43 4.94
N MET A 303 -9.85 -11.35 4.72
CA MET A 303 -9.51 -10.91 3.36
C MET A 303 -8.52 -11.84 2.68
N LEU A 304 -7.58 -12.41 3.43
CA LEU A 304 -6.72 -13.45 2.88
C LEU A 304 -7.53 -14.71 2.48
N LEU A 305 -8.54 -15.08 3.27
CA LEU A 305 -9.44 -16.18 2.89
C LEU A 305 -10.18 -15.85 1.59
N ASN A 306 -10.78 -14.67 1.49
CA ASN A 306 -11.45 -14.20 0.27
C ASN A 306 -10.50 -14.21 -0.94
N ARG A 307 -9.25 -13.74 -0.75
CA ARG A 307 -8.22 -13.80 -1.78
C ARG A 307 -7.92 -15.25 -2.21
N LYS A 308 -7.77 -16.16 -1.27
CA LYS A 308 -7.52 -17.57 -1.58
C LYS A 308 -8.69 -18.22 -2.32
N VAL A 309 -9.94 -17.89 -1.97
CA VAL A 309 -11.14 -18.32 -2.70
C VAL A 309 -11.13 -17.76 -4.12
N TYR A 310 -10.97 -16.44 -4.25
CA TYR A 310 -10.89 -15.76 -5.55
C TYR A 310 -9.81 -16.35 -6.46
N ASN A 311 -8.65 -16.68 -5.88
CA ASN A 311 -7.54 -17.27 -6.62
C ASN A 311 -7.84 -18.67 -7.17
N ARG A 312 -8.77 -19.41 -6.55
CA ARG A 312 -9.20 -20.75 -7.00
C ARG A 312 -10.37 -20.72 -7.97
N MET A 313 -11.03 -19.58 -8.15
CA MET A 313 -12.12 -19.44 -9.11
C MET A 313 -11.59 -19.59 -10.54
N THR A 314 -12.37 -20.24 -11.39
CA THR A 314 -12.16 -20.22 -12.84
C THR A 314 -12.38 -18.79 -13.38
N PRO A 315 -11.88 -18.44 -14.58
CA PRO A 315 -12.15 -17.13 -15.18
C PRO A 315 -13.65 -16.80 -15.25
N VAL A 316 -14.48 -17.77 -15.65
CA VAL A 316 -15.94 -17.59 -15.70
C VAL A 316 -16.54 -17.29 -14.34
N MET A 317 -16.14 -18.04 -13.29
CA MET A 317 -16.61 -17.79 -11.92
C MET A 317 -16.19 -16.40 -11.44
N ARG A 318 -14.97 -15.97 -11.69
CA ARG A 318 -14.48 -14.63 -11.32
C ARG A 318 -15.31 -13.54 -12.00
N ARG A 319 -15.50 -13.65 -13.32
CA ARG A 319 -16.34 -12.72 -14.08
C ARG A 319 -17.74 -12.64 -13.50
N THR A 320 -18.40 -13.77 -13.29
CA THR A 320 -19.77 -13.84 -12.74
C THR A 320 -19.84 -13.22 -11.36
N ALA A 321 -18.88 -13.52 -10.48
CA ALA A 321 -18.84 -12.99 -9.11
C ALA A 321 -18.63 -11.47 -9.08
N VAL A 322 -17.67 -10.95 -9.85
CA VAL A 322 -17.33 -9.52 -9.86
C VAL A 322 -18.44 -8.72 -10.53
N VAL A 323 -18.90 -9.12 -11.70
CA VAL A 323 -19.98 -8.42 -12.43
C VAL A 323 -21.29 -8.51 -11.66
N GLY A 324 -21.61 -9.68 -11.10
CA GLY A 324 -22.81 -9.87 -10.27
C GLY A 324 -22.80 -8.99 -9.02
N LEU A 325 -21.69 -8.95 -8.30
CA LEU A 325 -21.55 -8.07 -7.12
C LEU A 325 -21.72 -6.60 -7.51
N ASN A 326 -21.09 -6.15 -8.58
CA ASN A 326 -21.23 -4.76 -9.03
C ASN A 326 -22.65 -4.41 -9.46
N ASN A 327 -23.35 -5.31 -10.14
CA ASN A 327 -24.75 -5.11 -10.47
C ASN A 327 -25.65 -4.95 -9.24
N VAL A 328 -25.36 -5.67 -8.17
CA VAL A 328 -26.05 -5.50 -6.89
C VAL A 328 -25.70 -4.16 -6.25
N LEU A 329 -24.42 -3.84 -6.18
CA LEU A 329 -23.92 -2.61 -5.58
C LEU A 329 -24.44 -1.35 -6.28
N SER A 330 -24.45 -1.34 -7.62
CA SER A 330 -24.95 -0.20 -8.40
C SER A 330 -26.46 0.02 -8.26
N ARG A 331 -27.24 -1.03 -7.97
CA ARG A 331 -28.69 -0.94 -7.78
C ARG A 331 -29.10 -0.57 -6.35
N THR A 332 -28.21 -0.69 -5.40
CA THR A 332 -28.49 -0.49 -3.97
C THR A 332 -28.11 0.91 -3.46
N GLY A 333 -27.59 1.79 -4.32
CA GLY A 333 -27.28 3.18 -3.99
C GLY A 333 -26.40 3.33 -2.73
N ASP A 334 -26.84 4.09 -1.74
CA ASP A 334 -26.12 4.32 -0.47
C ASP A 334 -25.81 3.03 0.31
N LEU A 335 -26.69 2.03 0.25
CA LEU A 335 -26.45 0.74 0.88
C LEU A 335 -25.32 0.02 0.16
N GLY A 336 -25.28 0.06 -1.17
CA GLY A 336 -24.18 -0.47 -1.98
C GLY A 336 -22.85 0.21 -1.68
N ALA A 337 -22.86 1.54 -1.55
CA ALA A 337 -21.67 2.29 -1.16
C ALA A 337 -21.14 1.89 0.23
N ARG A 338 -22.03 1.66 1.20
CA ARG A 338 -21.66 1.16 2.54
C ARG A 338 -21.14 -0.27 2.51
N MET A 339 -21.71 -1.15 1.68
CA MET A 339 -21.24 -2.52 1.50
C MET A 339 -19.88 -2.55 0.81
N LEU A 340 -19.68 -1.74 -0.22
CA LEU A 340 -18.39 -1.56 -0.90
C LEU A 340 -17.35 -1.00 0.07
N SER A 341 -17.71 0.04 0.82
CA SER A 341 -16.92 0.60 1.90
C SER A 341 -16.55 -0.47 2.94
N GLY A 342 -17.51 -1.32 3.36
CA GLY A 342 -17.26 -2.44 4.25
C GLY A 342 -16.34 -3.50 3.68
N ALA A 343 -16.37 -3.75 2.38
CA ALA A 343 -15.45 -4.64 1.71
C ALA A 343 -14.05 -4.04 1.57
N PHE A 344 -13.93 -2.74 1.27
CA PHE A 344 -12.66 -2.01 1.22
C PHE A 344 -12.12 -1.66 2.62
N HIS A 345 -12.96 -1.61 3.66
CA HIS A 345 -12.55 -1.48 5.06
C HIS A 345 -11.82 -2.71 5.62
N ALA A 346 -11.49 -3.63 4.79
CA ALA A 346 -10.66 -4.77 5.10
C ALA A 346 -9.16 -4.44 5.26
N VAL A 347 -8.81 -3.18 5.23
CA VAL A 347 -7.49 -2.71 5.63
C VAL A 347 -7.31 -2.98 7.12
N PRO A 348 -6.18 -3.53 7.57
CA PRO A 348 -5.95 -3.82 8.97
C PRO A 348 -6.28 -2.63 9.88
N GLY A 349 -7.13 -2.85 10.87
CA GLY A 349 -7.49 -1.86 11.89
C GLY A 349 -8.32 -0.66 11.48
N TYR A 350 -8.72 -0.58 10.24
CA TYR A 350 -9.47 0.56 9.73
C TYR A 350 -10.78 0.83 10.50
N MET A 351 -11.45 -0.22 10.96
CA MET A 351 -12.68 -0.11 11.76
C MET A 351 -12.46 0.44 13.17
N HIS A 352 -11.27 0.24 13.73
CA HIS A 352 -10.94 0.66 15.10
C HIS A 352 -10.44 2.11 15.22
N GLN A 353 -10.23 2.77 14.09
CA GLN A 353 -9.79 4.17 14.04
C GLN A 353 -10.96 5.17 14.00
N ARG A 354 -12.19 4.67 14.01
CA ARG A 354 -13.41 5.48 14.00
C ARG A 354 -13.93 5.86 15.38
N SER A 355 -13.34 5.36 16.46
CA SER A 355 -13.77 5.61 17.83
C SER A 355 -12.80 6.47 18.60
#